data_f27524ebd6eb065a6d5669a0d117efbe
#
_entry.id   f27524ebd6eb065a6d5669a0d117efbe
#
_cell.length_a   1.000
_cell.length_b   1.000
_cell.length_c   1.000
_cell.angle_alpha   90.00
_cell.angle_beta   90.00
_cell.angle_gamma   90.00
#
_symmetry.space_group_name_H-M   'P 1'
#
loop_
_entity.id
_entity.type
_entity.pdbx_description
1 polymer ?
#
loop_
_entity_poly.entity_id
_entity_poly.type
_entity_poly.pdbx_seq_one_letter_code
_entity_poly.pdbx_strand_id
1 'polypeptide(L)' 'MDEVFEDLINYQKEKILSFGRSIIPYLTQDDLLQPSDYPELELNPIFRYEEGVLEGLLTAQMAYQRAIKELNNKL' A
#
# COMPACT_ATOMS: atom_id res chain seq x y z
N MET A 1 -10.98 -14.98 -0.47
CA MET A 1 -10.44 -14.02 0.51
C MET A 1 -9.20 -13.28 0.03
N ASP A 2 -8.31 -13.95 -0.70
CA ASP A 2 -7.13 -13.26 -1.25
C ASP A 2 -7.51 -12.12 -2.18
N GLU A 3 -8.58 -12.30 -2.97
CA GLU A 3 -9.05 -11.26 -3.88
C GLU A 3 -9.50 -10.01 -3.13
N VAL A 4 -10.06 -10.16 -1.93
CA VAL A 4 -10.46 -9.01 -1.12
C VAL A 4 -9.24 -8.16 -0.76
N PHE A 5 -8.17 -8.81 -0.31
CA PHE A 5 -6.93 -8.10 0.01
C PHE A 5 -6.31 -7.48 -1.23
N GLU A 6 -6.27 -8.21 -2.35
CA GLU A 6 -5.72 -7.69 -3.59
C GLU A 6 -6.48 -6.45 -4.05
N ASP A 7 -7.81 -6.48 -3.99
CA ASP A 7 -8.64 -5.35 -4.40
C ASP A 7 -8.40 -4.14 -3.49
N LEU A 8 -8.34 -4.36 -2.18
CA LEU A 8 -8.10 -3.29 -1.23
C LEU A 8 -6.70 -2.67 -1.42
N ILE A 9 -5.71 -3.52 -1.62
CA ILE A 9 -4.33 -3.07 -1.82
C ILE A 9 -4.21 -2.28 -3.12
N ASN A 10 -4.79 -2.79 -4.20
CA ASN A 10 -4.74 -2.10 -5.48
C ASN A 10 -5.47 -0.77 -5.44
N TYR A 11 -6.63 -0.74 -4.79
CA TYR A 11 -7.37 0.50 -4.60
C TYR A 11 -6.53 1.52 -3.83
N GLN A 12 -5.87 1.07 -2.75
CA GLN A 12 -5.06 1.96 -1.93
C GLN A 12 -3.84 2.47 -2.69
N LYS A 13 -3.21 1.61 -3.49
CA LYS A 13 -2.08 2.03 -4.32
C LYS A 13 -2.48 3.10 -5.34
N GLU A 14 -3.63 2.92 -5.97
CA GLU A 14 -4.16 3.90 -6.92
C GLU A 14 -4.50 5.22 -6.24
N LYS A 15 -5.05 5.14 -5.03
CA LYS A 15 -5.37 6.32 -4.24
C LYS A 15 -4.12 7.11 -3.89
N ILE A 16 -3.06 6.42 -3.48
CA ILE A 16 -1.78 7.06 -3.16
C ILE A 16 -1.20 7.73 -4.41
N LEU A 17 -1.22 7.04 -5.54
CA LEU A 17 -0.72 7.58 -6.79
C LEU A 17 -1.51 8.81 -7.23
N SER A 18 -2.82 8.74 -7.16
CA SER A 18 -3.69 9.85 -7.52
C SER A 18 -3.43 11.07 -6.65
N PHE A 19 -3.30 10.85 -5.34
CA PHE A 19 -2.99 11.94 -4.42
C PHE A 19 -1.60 12.49 -4.71
N GLY A 20 -0.60 11.61 -4.91
CA GLY A 20 0.76 12.03 -5.21
C GLY A 20 0.84 12.85 -6.49
N ARG A 21 0.04 12.50 -7.50
CA ARG A 21 -0.01 13.24 -8.75
C ARG A 21 -0.65 14.62 -8.62
N SER A 22 -1.41 14.86 -7.58
CA SER A 22 -1.92 16.20 -7.30
C SER A 22 -0.80 17.15 -6.87
N ILE A 23 0.32 16.58 -6.42
CA ILE A 23 1.50 17.33 -5.98
C ILE A 23 2.59 17.27 -7.05
N ILE A 24 2.83 16.07 -7.60
CA ILE A 24 3.84 15.80 -8.63
C ILE A 24 3.14 15.15 -9.82
N PRO A 25 2.71 15.94 -10.83
CA PRO A 25 1.86 15.42 -11.90
C PRO A 25 2.43 14.26 -12.71
N TYR A 26 3.76 14.12 -12.78
CA TYR A 26 4.41 13.06 -13.55
C TYR A 26 4.77 11.83 -12.73
N LEU A 27 4.28 11.74 -11.50
CA LEU A 27 4.59 10.63 -10.60
C LEU A 27 4.09 9.29 -11.17
N THR A 28 4.90 8.24 -10.99
CA THR A 28 4.56 6.87 -11.42
C THR A 28 4.48 5.95 -10.21
N GLN A 29 3.94 4.73 -10.41
CA GLN A 29 3.91 3.73 -9.34
C GLN A 29 5.32 3.37 -8.86
N ASP A 30 6.29 3.33 -9.77
CA ASP A 30 7.67 3.01 -9.40
C ASP A 30 8.26 4.08 -8.48
N ASP A 31 7.89 5.35 -8.70
CA ASP A 31 8.35 6.46 -7.87
C ASP A 31 7.87 6.29 -6.41
N LEU A 32 6.73 5.65 -6.20
CA LEU A 32 6.18 5.44 -4.86
C LEU A 32 7.01 4.44 -4.04
N LEU A 33 7.87 3.66 -4.67
CA LEU A 33 8.77 2.74 -3.98
C LEU A 33 9.92 3.49 -3.31
N GLN A 34 10.19 4.71 -3.73
CA GLN A 34 11.26 5.56 -3.19
C GLN A 34 10.71 6.96 -2.89
N PRO A 35 9.76 7.08 -1.94
CA PRO A 35 9.16 8.40 -1.66
C PRO A 35 10.16 9.40 -1.10
N SER A 36 11.29 8.93 -0.56
CA SER A 36 12.35 9.83 -0.07
C SER A 36 12.99 10.66 -1.18
N ASP A 37 12.83 10.27 -2.45
CA ASP A 37 13.30 11.06 -3.59
C ASP A 37 12.44 12.31 -3.79
N TYR A 38 11.29 12.38 -3.14
CA TYR A 38 10.33 13.48 -3.29
C TYR A 38 10.00 14.06 -1.92
N PRO A 39 10.77 15.06 -1.44
CA PRO A 39 10.49 15.66 -0.12
C PRO A 39 9.06 16.17 0.04
N GLU A 40 8.46 16.65 -1.06
CA GLU A 40 7.08 17.15 -1.04
C GLU A 40 6.09 16.06 -0.64
N LEU A 41 6.39 14.81 -0.95
CA LEU A 41 5.55 13.68 -0.55
C LEU A 41 5.94 13.18 0.83
N GLU A 42 7.23 13.01 1.08
CA GLU A 42 7.74 12.46 2.33
C GLU A 42 7.30 13.29 3.52
N LEU A 43 7.23 14.61 3.36
CA LEU A 43 6.86 15.53 4.44
C LEU A 43 5.37 15.85 4.46
N ASN A 44 4.60 15.28 3.55
CA ASN A 44 3.15 15.52 3.49
C ASN A 44 2.41 14.56 4.42
N PRO A 45 1.71 15.07 5.45
CA PRO A 45 1.06 14.18 6.43
C PRO A 45 -0.05 13.32 5.84
N ILE A 46 -0.77 13.81 4.83
CA ILE A 46 -1.83 13.03 4.19
C ILE A 46 -1.21 11.89 3.39
N PHE A 47 -0.14 12.16 2.65
CA PHE A 47 0.56 11.12 1.91
C PHE A 47 1.09 10.04 2.86
N ARG A 48 1.70 10.46 3.97
CA ARG A 48 2.23 9.53 4.97
C ARG A 48 1.13 8.68 5.60
N TYR A 49 -0.02 9.28 5.87
CA TYR A 49 -1.17 8.54 6.40
C TYR A 49 -1.62 7.45 5.41
N GLU A 50 -1.75 7.80 4.14
CA GLU A 50 -2.19 6.85 3.12
C GLU A 50 -1.18 5.72 2.92
N GLU A 51 0.12 6.02 3.02
CA GLU A 51 1.16 4.99 3.02
C GLU A 51 0.98 4.03 4.20
N GLY A 52 0.67 4.56 5.37
CA GLY A 52 0.42 3.76 6.56
C GLY A 52 -0.76 2.81 6.38
N VAL A 53 -1.83 3.28 5.73
CA VAL A 53 -2.98 2.43 5.41
C VAL A 53 -2.54 1.27 4.51
N LEU A 54 -1.73 1.56 3.49
CA LEU A 54 -1.23 0.50 2.60
C LEU A 54 -0.38 -0.51 3.37
N GLU A 55 0.52 -0.04 4.22
CA GLU A 55 1.35 -0.93 5.03
C GLU A 55 0.50 -1.81 5.94
N GLY A 56 -0.56 -1.25 6.53
CA GLY A 56 -1.50 -2.01 7.34
C GLY A 56 -2.19 -3.11 6.55
N LEU A 57 -2.62 -2.80 5.32
CA LEU A 57 -3.26 -3.79 4.46
C LEU A 57 -2.29 -4.91 4.07
N LEU A 58 -1.05 -4.56 3.74
CA LEU A 58 -0.02 -5.55 3.40
C LEU A 58 0.30 -6.44 4.60
N THR A 59 0.39 -5.86 5.79
CA THR A 59 0.64 -6.61 7.02
C THR A 59 -0.52 -7.57 7.30
N ALA A 60 -1.75 -7.10 7.15
CA ALA A 60 -2.93 -7.94 7.36
C ALA A 60 -2.98 -9.09 6.35
N GLN A 61 -2.63 -8.82 5.09
CA GLN A 61 -2.57 -9.86 4.05
C GLN A 61 -1.56 -10.94 4.42
N MET A 62 -0.38 -10.53 4.86
CA MET A 62 0.66 -11.48 5.26
C MET A 62 0.21 -12.32 6.44
N ALA A 63 -0.41 -11.70 7.44
CA ALA A 63 -0.91 -12.42 8.61
C ALA A 63 -2.00 -13.42 8.23
N TYR A 64 -2.90 -13.03 7.32
CA TYR A 64 -3.95 -13.90 6.83
C TYR A 64 -3.37 -15.10 6.08
N GLN A 65 -2.41 -14.86 5.19
CA GLN A 65 -1.78 -15.93 4.42
C GLN A 65 -1.03 -16.90 5.32
N ARG A 66 -0.38 -16.41 6.37
CA ARG A 66 0.29 -17.26 7.35
C ARG A 66 -0.72 -18.12 8.10
N ALA A 67 -1.84 -17.53 8.54
CA ALA A 67 -2.86 -18.25 9.27
C ALA A 67 -3.47 -19.38 8.43
N ILE A 68 -3.74 -19.11 7.15
CA ILE A 68 -4.28 -20.12 6.24
C ILE A 68 -3.27 -21.26 6.03
N LYS A 69 -2.00 -20.90 5.85
CA LYS A 69 -0.95 -21.90 5.67
C LYS A 69 -0.80 -22.80 6.90
N GLU A 70 -0.83 -22.22 8.09
CA GLU A 70 -0.73 -22.98 9.33
C GLU A 70 -1.94 -23.90 9.51
N LEU A 71 -3.14 -23.40 9.17
CA LEU A 71 -4.34 -24.21 9.25
C LEU A 71 -4.26 -25.41 8.31
N ASN A 72 -3.80 -25.19 7.07
CA ASN A 72 -3.67 -26.26 6.09
C ASN A 72 -2.63 -27.30 6.53
N ASN A 73 -1.56 -26.87 7.20
CA ASN A 73 -0.53 -27.78 7.67
C ASN A 73 -1.00 -28.68 8.82
N LYS A 74 -2.08 -28.28 9.51
CA LYS A 74 -2.64 -29.08 10.62
C LYS A 74 -3.66 -30.13 10.13
N LEU A 75 -4.08 -30.01 8.90
CA LEU A 75 -5.03 -30.96 8.31
C LEU A 75 -4.30 -32.15 7.72
#